data_bc0096e200a8f72e10348c0f533d1e86
#
_entry.id   bc0096e200a8f72e10348c0f533d1e86
#
_cell.length_a   1.000
_cell.length_b   1.000
_cell.length_c   1.000
_cell.angle_alpha   90.00
_cell.angle_beta   90.00
_cell.angle_gamma   90.00
#
_symmetry.space_group_name_H-M   'P 1'
#
loop_
_entity.id
_entity.type
_entity.pdbx_description
1 polymer ?
#
loop_
_entity_poly.entity_id
_entity_poly.type
_entity_poly.pdbx_seq_one_letter_code
_entity_poly.pdbx_strand_id
1 'polypeptide(L)'
;GLIILGNACAALSPNYWTLLAMRFISGLPHGAFFGVGSIVAERVADKGRRAEAVSIMVVGMTVANLFGVPLGTYISGAVTWRATFGIVAVWGAVAMLLVKLWVPALPALPDTGMKGQFRFLKSAAPWLVLASVMLGNGGIFCWYSYVSPLMLHTSGFRPDDLTLIIMLAGFGMFAGNIVGGHYADRFSPEKVVRFTLGTACLALVGIF
;
A
#
# COMPACT_ATOMS: atom_id res chain seq x y z
N GLY A 1 -10.89 3.54 -12.62
CA GLY A 1 -12.00 2.63 -13.05
C GLY A 1 -11.87 1.22 -12.48
N LEU A 2 -10.76 0.47 -12.75
CA LEU A 2 -10.62 -0.96 -12.36
C LEU A 2 -10.68 -1.20 -10.85
N ILE A 3 -10.11 -0.31 -10.02
CA ILE A 3 -10.21 -0.42 -8.55
C ILE A 3 -11.68 -0.34 -8.11
N ILE A 4 -12.44 0.58 -8.66
CA ILE A 4 -13.86 0.77 -8.32
C ILE A 4 -14.67 -0.46 -8.73
N LEU A 5 -14.55 -0.88 -10.00
CA LEU A 5 -15.24 -2.05 -10.53
C LEU A 5 -14.87 -3.33 -9.76
N GLY A 6 -13.58 -3.58 -9.54
CA GLY A 6 -13.12 -4.76 -8.82
C GLY A 6 -13.63 -4.82 -7.38
N ASN A 7 -13.65 -3.70 -6.65
CA ASN A 7 -14.18 -3.69 -5.28
C ASN A 7 -15.71 -3.75 -5.24
N ALA A 8 -16.43 -3.09 -6.16
CA ALA A 8 -17.88 -3.21 -6.26
C ALA A 8 -18.31 -4.65 -6.58
N CYS A 9 -17.66 -5.29 -7.54
CA CYS A 9 -17.93 -6.69 -7.86
C CYS A 9 -17.48 -7.64 -6.74
N ALA A 10 -16.41 -7.32 -6.00
CA ALA A 10 -16.01 -8.08 -4.82
C ALA A 10 -17.08 -8.02 -3.71
N ALA A 11 -17.69 -6.85 -3.48
CA ALA A 11 -18.79 -6.70 -2.54
C ALA A 11 -20.02 -7.56 -2.90
N LEU A 12 -20.25 -7.79 -4.19
CA LEU A 12 -21.37 -8.57 -4.72
C LEU A 12 -21.00 -10.04 -4.99
N SER A 13 -19.78 -10.47 -4.70
CA SER A 13 -19.30 -11.80 -5.06
C SER A 13 -20.11 -12.91 -4.35
N PRO A 14 -20.63 -13.90 -5.10
CA PRO A 14 -21.42 -15.00 -4.52
C PRO A 14 -20.54 -16.11 -3.91
N ASN A 15 -19.29 -16.23 -4.36
CA ASN A 15 -18.38 -17.30 -3.93
C ASN A 15 -16.93 -16.82 -3.90
N TYR A 16 -16.05 -17.67 -3.32
CA TYR A 16 -14.63 -17.39 -3.15
C TYR A 16 -13.90 -17.12 -4.49
N TRP A 17 -14.17 -17.89 -5.52
CA TRP A 17 -13.47 -17.77 -6.80
C TRP A 17 -13.78 -16.46 -7.51
N THR A 18 -15.02 -16.02 -7.45
CA THR A 18 -15.43 -14.71 -7.98
C THR A 18 -14.75 -13.60 -7.19
N LEU A 19 -14.73 -13.71 -5.85
CA LEU A 19 -14.03 -12.75 -4.99
C LEU A 19 -12.55 -12.67 -5.37
N LEU A 20 -11.87 -13.80 -5.51
CA LEU A 20 -10.45 -13.87 -5.86
C LEU A 20 -10.17 -13.20 -7.22
N ALA A 21 -10.99 -13.50 -8.23
CA ALA A 21 -10.87 -12.89 -9.56
C ALA A 21 -11.05 -11.35 -9.49
N MET A 22 -12.03 -10.86 -8.74
CA MET A 22 -12.27 -9.41 -8.59
C MET A 22 -11.15 -8.73 -7.78
N ARG A 23 -10.57 -9.41 -6.80
CA ARG A 23 -9.38 -8.93 -6.07
C ARG A 23 -8.17 -8.84 -6.99
N PHE A 24 -7.97 -9.82 -7.86
CA PHE A 24 -6.91 -9.76 -8.88
C PHE A 24 -7.09 -8.55 -9.80
N ILE A 25 -8.29 -8.36 -10.36
CA ILE A 25 -8.60 -7.22 -11.23
C ILE A 25 -8.40 -5.88 -10.52
N SER A 26 -8.83 -5.76 -9.26
CA SER A 26 -8.65 -4.52 -8.48
C SER A 26 -7.19 -4.24 -8.13
N GLY A 27 -6.35 -5.27 -8.08
CA GLY A 27 -4.91 -5.16 -7.80
C GLY A 27 -4.06 -4.72 -9.00
N LEU A 28 -4.48 -5.04 -10.23
CA LEU A 28 -3.72 -4.75 -11.45
C LEU A 28 -3.25 -3.29 -11.58
N PRO A 29 -4.08 -2.26 -11.33
CA PRO A 29 -3.66 -0.88 -11.48
C PRO A 29 -2.81 -0.34 -10.33
N HIS A 30 -2.56 -1.14 -9.29
CA HIS A 30 -1.89 -0.66 -8.07
C HIS A 30 -0.46 -0.15 -8.35
N GLY A 31 0.36 -0.96 -9.03
CA GLY A 31 1.71 -0.55 -9.41
C GLY A 31 1.74 0.64 -10.36
N ALA A 32 0.85 0.65 -11.36
CA ALA A 32 0.71 1.76 -12.30
C ALA A 32 0.27 3.05 -11.59
N PHE A 33 -0.63 2.96 -10.59
CA PHE A 33 -1.09 4.11 -9.84
C PHE A 33 0.06 4.77 -9.05
N PHE A 34 0.89 4.00 -8.37
CA PHE A 34 2.04 4.55 -7.64
C PHE A 34 3.09 5.12 -8.57
N GLY A 35 3.44 4.41 -9.66
CA GLY A 35 4.42 4.89 -10.63
C GLY A 35 3.97 6.17 -11.34
N VAL A 36 2.76 6.21 -11.86
CA VAL A 36 2.21 7.40 -12.53
C VAL A 36 1.92 8.51 -11.52
N GLY A 37 1.42 8.16 -10.33
CA GLY A 37 1.12 9.11 -9.27
C GLY A 37 2.34 9.89 -8.81
N SER A 38 3.49 9.24 -8.64
CA SER A 38 4.75 9.92 -8.28
C SER A 38 5.20 10.89 -9.37
N ILE A 39 5.13 10.49 -10.65
CA ILE A 39 5.48 11.37 -11.78
C ILE A 39 4.53 12.58 -11.84
N VAL A 40 3.23 12.38 -11.62
CA VAL A 40 2.24 13.47 -11.58
C VAL A 40 2.53 14.40 -10.41
N ALA A 41 2.79 13.85 -9.20
CA ALA A 41 3.12 14.63 -8.02
C ALA A 41 4.37 15.52 -8.24
N GLU A 42 5.42 14.96 -8.84
CA GLU A 42 6.63 15.71 -9.17
C GLU A 42 6.39 16.83 -10.20
N ARG A 43 5.50 16.60 -11.17
CA ARG A 43 5.19 17.57 -12.22
C ARG A 43 4.30 18.73 -11.77
N VAL A 44 3.42 18.47 -10.81
CA VAL A 44 2.51 19.49 -10.23
C VAL A 44 3.21 20.27 -9.12
N ALA A 45 4.27 19.72 -8.54
CA ALA A 45 5.02 20.35 -7.46
C ALA A 45 5.77 21.60 -7.92
N ASP A 46 5.87 22.59 -7.03
CA ASP A 46 6.70 23.76 -7.20
C ASP A 46 8.18 23.39 -7.38
N LYS A 47 8.93 24.28 -8.04
CA LYS A 47 10.38 24.10 -8.22
C LYS A 47 11.06 23.96 -6.85
N GLY A 48 11.77 22.85 -6.66
CA GLY A 48 12.49 22.54 -5.41
C GLY A 48 11.67 21.75 -4.36
N ARG A 49 10.37 21.46 -4.59
CA ARG A 49 9.51 20.72 -3.64
C ARG A 49 9.02 19.36 -4.18
N ARG A 50 9.71 18.81 -5.16
CA ARG A 50 9.32 17.56 -5.81
C ARG A 50 9.32 16.36 -4.86
N ALA A 51 10.36 16.23 -4.04
CA ALA A 51 10.47 15.15 -3.07
C ALA A 51 9.36 15.23 -2.00
N GLU A 52 9.03 16.46 -1.56
CA GLU A 52 7.93 16.71 -0.63
C GLU A 52 6.58 16.27 -1.22
N ALA A 53 6.30 16.57 -2.47
CA ALA A 53 5.05 16.17 -3.13
C ALA A 53 4.90 14.64 -3.21
N VAL A 54 5.97 13.92 -3.54
CA VAL A 54 5.99 12.45 -3.52
C VAL A 54 5.82 11.91 -2.10
N SER A 55 6.47 12.54 -1.11
CA SER A 55 6.32 12.17 0.30
C SER A 55 4.89 12.31 0.79
N ILE A 56 4.17 13.38 0.42
CA ILE A 56 2.75 13.58 0.76
C ILE A 56 1.89 12.44 0.18
N MET A 57 2.18 11.98 -1.04
CA MET A 57 1.48 10.82 -1.61
C MET A 57 1.71 9.55 -0.79
N VAL A 58 2.94 9.32 -0.33
CA VAL A 58 3.28 8.17 0.53
C VAL A 58 2.62 8.28 1.91
N VAL A 59 2.56 9.49 2.49
CA VAL A 59 1.84 9.76 3.74
C VAL A 59 0.38 9.37 3.61
N GLY A 60 -0.27 9.64 2.47
CA GLY A 60 -1.65 9.20 2.22
C GLY A 60 -1.85 7.69 2.39
N MET A 61 -0.91 6.88 1.88
CA MET A 61 -0.93 5.43 2.08
C MET A 61 -0.76 5.05 3.55
N THR A 62 0.11 5.73 4.27
CA THR A 62 0.36 5.46 5.69
C THR A 62 -0.86 5.81 6.55
N VAL A 63 -1.53 6.92 6.26
CA VAL A 63 -2.79 7.31 6.90
C VAL A 63 -3.89 6.29 6.62
N ALA A 64 -3.96 5.79 5.38
CA ALA A 64 -4.91 4.72 5.03
C ALA A 64 -4.65 3.42 5.81
N ASN A 65 -3.39 3.05 6.04
CA ASN A 65 -3.05 1.90 6.88
C ASN A 65 -3.39 2.13 8.35
N LEU A 66 -3.13 3.33 8.87
CA LEU A 66 -3.37 3.67 10.27
C LEU A 66 -4.87 3.70 10.63
N PHE A 67 -5.71 4.25 9.77
CA PHE A 67 -7.14 4.43 10.03
C PHE A 67 -8.03 3.54 9.17
N GLY A 68 -7.70 3.36 7.90
CA GLY A 68 -8.53 2.63 6.95
C GLY A 68 -8.62 1.14 7.25
N VAL A 69 -7.49 0.51 7.60
CA VAL A 69 -7.48 -0.93 7.91
C VAL A 69 -8.22 -1.25 9.21
N PRO A 70 -8.00 -0.55 10.36
CA PRO A 70 -8.78 -0.75 11.56
C PRO A 70 -10.28 -0.49 11.36
N LEU A 71 -10.62 0.58 10.65
CA LEU A 71 -12.02 0.92 10.33
C LEU A 71 -12.66 -0.18 9.46
N GLY A 72 -11.93 -0.67 8.46
CA GLY A 72 -12.39 -1.77 7.62
C GLY A 72 -12.61 -3.07 8.41
N THR A 73 -11.72 -3.38 9.35
CA THR A 73 -11.85 -4.53 10.26
C THR A 73 -13.07 -4.40 11.17
N TYR A 74 -13.26 -3.21 11.76
CA TYR A 74 -14.43 -2.91 12.59
C TYR A 74 -15.73 -3.07 11.81
N ILE A 75 -15.85 -2.46 10.62
CA ILE A 75 -17.04 -2.54 9.77
C ILE A 75 -17.30 -3.99 9.34
N SER A 76 -16.26 -4.73 9.01
CA SER A 76 -16.36 -6.13 8.64
C SER A 76 -16.93 -6.99 9.76
N GLY A 77 -16.57 -6.72 11.00
CA GLY A 77 -17.10 -7.40 12.19
C GLY A 77 -18.50 -6.94 12.59
N ALA A 78 -18.78 -5.63 12.53
CA ALA A 78 -20.04 -5.05 12.98
C ALA A 78 -21.20 -5.22 11.97
N VAL A 79 -20.91 -5.22 10.66
CA VAL A 79 -21.93 -5.29 9.61
C VAL A 79 -21.69 -6.52 8.71
N THR A 80 -20.74 -6.42 7.80
CA THR A 80 -20.31 -7.53 6.92
C THR A 80 -19.04 -7.14 6.16
N TRP A 81 -18.23 -8.11 5.82
CA TRP A 81 -17.04 -7.90 4.97
C TRP A 81 -17.39 -7.30 3.59
N ARG A 82 -18.59 -7.55 3.06
CA ARG A 82 -19.08 -6.98 1.81
C ARG A 82 -19.22 -5.46 1.88
N ALA A 83 -19.69 -4.95 3.03
CA ALA A 83 -19.81 -3.51 3.25
C ALA A 83 -18.44 -2.80 3.14
N THR A 84 -17.40 -3.42 3.64
CA THR A 84 -16.03 -2.88 3.54
C THR A 84 -15.62 -2.67 2.08
N PHE A 85 -15.84 -3.67 1.21
CA PHE A 85 -15.54 -3.53 -0.22
C PHE A 85 -16.43 -2.48 -0.92
N GLY A 86 -17.70 -2.40 -0.54
CA GLY A 86 -18.60 -1.36 -1.04
C GLY A 86 -18.11 0.05 -0.70
N ILE A 87 -17.71 0.27 0.55
CA ILE A 87 -17.14 1.55 1.01
C ILE A 87 -15.85 1.89 0.26
N VAL A 88 -14.95 0.92 0.04
CA VAL A 88 -13.74 1.12 -0.75
C VAL A 88 -14.06 1.50 -2.20
N ALA A 89 -15.08 0.90 -2.80
CA ALA A 89 -15.53 1.26 -4.14
C ALA A 89 -16.06 2.70 -4.21
N VAL A 90 -16.89 3.11 -3.25
CA VAL A 90 -17.41 4.49 -3.16
C VAL A 90 -16.26 5.47 -2.95
N TRP A 91 -15.34 5.18 -2.02
CA TRP A 91 -14.17 6.03 -1.78
C TRP A 91 -13.26 6.14 -3.00
N GLY A 92 -13.08 5.04 -3.73
CA GLY A 92 -12.36 5.03 -5.01
C GLY A 92 -13.04 5.92 -6.07
N ALA A 93 -14.37 5.96 -6.11
CA ALA A 93 -15.12 6.84 -7.01
C ALA A 93 -14.94 8.32 -6.63
N VAL A 94 -15.00 8.64 -5.33
CA VAL A 94 -14.72 9.98 -4.82
C VAL A 94 -13.30 10.41 -5.16
N ALA A 95 -12.30 9.56 -4.91
CA ALA A 95 -10.91 9.84 -5.25
C ALA A 95 -10.72 10.09 -6.76
N MET A 96 -11.36 9.29 -7.61
CA MET A 96 -11.32 9.47 -9.06
C MET A 96 -11.92 10.82 -9.48
N LEU A 97 -13.03 11.22 -8.86
CA LEU A 97 -13.67 12.52 -9.10
C LEU A 97 -12.75 13.68 -8.66
N LEU A 98 -12.15 13.60 -7.48
CA LEU A 98 -11.23 14.61 -6.97
C LEU A 98 -9.99 14.75 -7.87
N VAL A 99 -9.41 13.63 -8.32
CA VAL A 99 -8.30 13.66 -9.29
C VAL A 99 -8.72 14.35 -10.58
N LYS A 100 -9.92 14.05 -11.10
CA LYS A 100 -10.44 14.69 -12.33
C LYS A 100 -10.66 16.19 -12.16
N LEU A 101 -11.06 16.65 -10.98
CA LEU A 101 -11.37 18.06 -10.71
C LEU A 101 -10.12 18.88 -10.39
N TRP A 102 -9.16 18.32 -9.68
CA TRP A 102 -8.02 19.06 -9.11
C TRP A 102 -6.70 18.87 -9.84
N VAL A 103 -6.51 17.72 -10.50
CA VAL A 103 -5.27 17.47 -11.24
C VAL A 103 -5.37 18.09 -12.64
N PRO A 104 -4.51 19.04 -12.99
CA PRO A 104 -4.52 19.63 -14.31
C PRO A 104 -4.14 18.62 -15.39
N ALA A 105 -4.63 18.82 -16.61
CA ALA A 105 -4.22 18.02 -17.74
C ALA A 105 -2.73 18.24 -18.02
N LEU A 106 -1.92 17.23 -17.77
CA LEU A 106 -0.49 17.28 -18.03
C LEU A 106 -0.19 16.80 -19.45
N PRO A 107 0.80 17.42 -20.15
CA PRO A 107 1.22 16.92 -21.45
C PRO A 107 1.72 15.48 -21.34
N ALA A 108 1.38 14.68 -22.35
CA ALA A 108 1.80 13.30 -22.41
C ALA A 108 3.33 13.16 -22.35
N LEU A 109 3.80 12.11 -21.69
CA LEU A 109 5.22 11.76 -21.71
C LEU A 109 5.62 11.33 -23.13
N PRO A 110 6.87 11.61 -23.56
CA PRO A 110 7.37 11.09 -24.81
C PRO A 110 7.18 9.58 -24.88
N ASP A 111 6.54 9.10 -25.93
CA ASP A 111 6.36 7.67 -26.13
C ASP A 111 7.70 7.06 -26.60
N THR A 112 8.34 6.31 -25.72
CA THR A 112 9.57 5.57 -26.04
C THR A 112 9.27 4.18 -26.64
N GLY A 113 7.99 3.87 -26.84
CA GLY A 113 7.52 2.57 -27.28
C GLY A 113 7.78 1.45 -26.26
N MET A 114 7.09 0.31 -26.42
CA MET A 114 7.21 -0.83 -25.49
C MET A 114 8.66 -1.32 -25.32
N LYS A 115 9.44 -1.36 -26.40
CA LYS A 115 10.86 -1.79 -26.32
C LYS A 115 11.73 -0.86 -25.50
N GLY A 116 11.45 0.45 -25.53
CA GLY A 116 12.15 1.45 -24.73
C GLY A 116 11.79 1.34 -23.24
N GLN A 117 10.50 1.10 -22.94
CA GLN A 117 10.01 0.96 -21.57
C GLN A 117 10.59 -0.23 -20.83
N PHE A 118 10.89 -1.34 -21.50
CA PHE A 118 11.48 -2.54 -20.88
C PHE A 118 13.03 -2.58 -20.94
N ARG A 119 13.67 -1.55 -21.48
CA ARG A 119 15.13 -1.52 -21.61
C ARG A 119 15.84 -1.61 -20.26
N PHE A 120 15.30 -1.01 -19.21
CA PHE A 120 15.87 -1.04 -17.87
C PHE A 120 15.98 -2.47 -17.28
N LEU A 121 15.07 -3.38 -17.67
CA LEU A 121 15.08 -4.77 -17.21
C LEU A 121 16.26 -5.62 -17.77
N LYS A 122 17.06 -5.06 -18.68
CA LYS A 122 18.25 -5.72 -19.20
C LYS A 122 19.44 -5.69 -18.23
N SER A 123 19.42 -4.83 -17.20
CA SER A 123 20.43 -4.78 -16.16
C SER A 123 20.00 -5.53 -14.91
N ALA A 124 20.94 -5.97 -14.09
CA ALA A 124 20.66 -6.72 -12.86
C ALA A 124 20.07 -5.83 -11.74
N ALA A 125 20.40 -4.54 -11.72
CA ALA A 125 20.00 -3.64 -10.65
C ALA A 125 18.48 -3.55 -10.42
N PRO A 126 17.61 -3.36 -11.44
CA PRO A 126 16.16 -3.37 -11.26
C PRO A 126 15.62 -4.69 -10.69
N TRP A 127 16.18 -5.82 -11.11
CA TRP A 127 15.77 -7.13 -10.60
C TRP A 127 16.11 -7.32 -9.12
N LEU A 128 17.29 -6.84 -8.69
CA LEU A 128 17.68 -6.85 -7.27
C LEU A 128 16.75 -5.95 -6.42
N VAL A 129 16.40 -4.77 -6.94
CA VAL A 129 15.44 -3.88 -6.27
C VAL A 129 14.06 -4.54 -6.18
N LEU A 130 13.56 -5.12 -7.28
CA LEU A 130 12.29 -5.84 -7.30
C LEU A 130 12.30 -7.01 -6.31
N ALA A 131 13.34 -7.82 -6.30
CA ALA A 131 13.47 -8.93 -5.37
C ALA A 131 13.51 -8.44 -3.92
N SER A 132 14.24 -7.38 -3.61
CA SER A 132 14.29 -6.78 -2.27
C SER A 132 12.92 -6.27 -1.82
N VAL A 133 12.17 -5.60 -2.70
CA VAL A 133 10.81 -5.13 -2.40
C VAL A 133 9.85 -6.29 -2.24
N MET A 134 9.90 -7.31 -3.11
CA MET A 134 9.04 -8.49 -3.02
C MET A 134 9.27 -9.28 -1.73
N LEU A 135 10.53 -9.54 -1.37
CA LEU A 135 10.86 -10.30 -0.17
C LEU A 135 10.60 -9.49 1.10
N GLY A 136 11.03 -8.22 1.13
CA GLY A 136 10.87 -7.36 2.31
C GLY A 136 9.42 -7.02 2.60
N ASN A 137 8.72 -6.40 1.65
CA ASN A 137 7.30 -6.08 1.82
C ASN A 137 6.43 -7.33 1.87
N GLY A 138 6.73 -8.35 1.04
CA GLY A 138 5.99 -9.60 1.01
C GLY A 138 5.97 -10.27 2.39
N GLY A 139 7.11 -10.37 3.07
CA GLY A 139 7.21 -10.92 4.42
C GLY A 139 6.38 -10.16 5.45
N ILE A 140 6.48 -8.82 5.46
CA ILE A 140 5.72 -7.97 6.38
C ILE A 140 4.21 -8.08 6.09
N PHE A 141 3.79 -8.02 4.83
CA PHE A 141 2.37 -8.13 4.48
C PHE A 141 1.80 -9.53 4.67
N CYS A 142 2.61 -10.59 4.54
CA CYS A 142 2.20 -11.93 4.95
C CYS A 142 1.84 -11.96 6.43
N TRP A 143 2.74 -11.49 7.31
CA TRP A 143 2.46 -11.41 8.73
C TRP A 143 1.22 -10.55 9.02
N TYR A 144 1.11 -9.36 8.41
CA TYR A 144 0.00 -8.44 8.62
C TYR A 144 -1.35 -9.03 8.16
N SER A 145 -1.37 -9.82 7.10
CA SER A 145 -2.57 -10.49 6.60
C SER A 145 -3.07 -11.59 7.56
N TYR A 146 -2.14 -12.23 8.28
CA TYR A 146 -2.45 -13.29 9.23
C TYR A 146 -2.45 -12.83 10.69
N VAL A 147 -2.33 -11.53 10.95
CA VAL A 147 -2.32 -10.99 12.32
C VAL A 147 -3.58 -11.34 13.10
N SER A 148 -4.75 -11.30 12.44
CA SER A 148 -6.03 -11.63 13.09
C SER A 148 -6.08 -13.08 13.58
N PRO A 149 -5.92 -14.11 12.75
CA PRO A 149 -5.90 -15.48 13.24
C PRO A 149 -4.76 -15.76 14.21
N LEU A 150 -3.59 -15.14 14.04
CA LEU A 150 -2.46 -15.29 14.95
C LEU A 150 -2.80 -14.77 16.37
N MET A 151 -3.36 -13.59 16.47
CA MET A 151 -3.71 -12.99 17.75
C MET A 151 -4.88 -13.72 18.44
N LEU A 152 -5.89 -14.11 17.68
CA LEU A 152 -7.09 -14.75 18.25
C LEU A 152 -6.84 -16.22 18.63
N HIS A 153 -6.16 -17.00 17.76
CA HIS A 153 -6.04 -18.44 17.95
C HIS A 153 -4.74 -18.87 18.64
N THR A 154 -3.66 -18.13 18.44
CA THR A 154 -2.36 -18.50 19.03
C THR A 154 -2.05 -17.74 20.29
N SER A 155 -2.31 -16.43 20.32
CA SER A 155 -1.98 -15.55 21.46
C SER A 155 -3.14 -15.37 22.45
N GLY A 156 -4.36 -15.86 22.13
CA GLY A 156 -5.51 -15.85 23.03
C GLY A 156 -6.13 -14.46 23.29
N PHE A 157 -5.87 -13.48 22.43
CA PHE A 157 -6.50 -12.14 22.52
C PHE A 157 -8.01 -12.23 22.20
N ARG A 158 -8.78 -11.30 22.75
CA ARG A 158 -10.21 -11.20 22.48
C ARG A 158 -10.48 -10.55 21.12
N PRO A 159 -11.58 -10.89 20.44
CA PRO A 159 -11.97 -10.24 19.17
C PRO A 159 -12.05 -8.70 19.28
N ASP A 160 -12.47 -8.18 20.43
CA ASP A 160 -12.58 -6.74 20.69
C ASP A 160 -11.20 -6.03 20.68
N ASP A 161 -10.14 -6.74 21.08
CA ASP A 161 -8.78 -6.20 21.15
C ASP A 161 -8.14 -6.09 19.75
N LEU A 162 -8.66 -6.81 18.76
CA LEU A 162 -8.08 -6.92 17.42
C LEU A 162 -7.97 -5.55 16.73
N THR A 163 -8.99 -4.70 16.88
CA THR A 163 -8.98 -3.36 16.29
C THR A 163 -7.83 -2.52 16.86
N LEU A 164 -7.59 -2.60 18.16
CA LEU A 164 -6.50 -1.88 18.81
C LEU A 164 -5.13 -2.42 18.37
N ILE A 165 -4.98 -3.73 18.26
CA ILE A 165 -3.74 -4.37 17.80
C ILE A 165 -3.39 -3.92 16.37
N ILE A 166 -4.37 -3.91 15.47
CA ILE A 166 -4.19 -3.44 14.08
C ILE A 166 -3.88 -1.93 14.05
N MET A 167 -4.51 -1.13 14.91
CA MET A 167 -4.16 0.29 15.06
C MET A 167 -2.72 0.49 15.51
N LEU A 168 -2.25 -0.26 16.50
CA LEU A 168 -0.86 -0.19 16.97
C LEU A 168 0.13 -0.60 15.87
N ALA A 169 -0.17 -1.63 15.10
CA ALA A 169 0.63 -2.00 13.93
C ALA A 169 0.66 -0.89 12.88
N GLY A 170 -0.50 -0.28 12.57
CA GLY A 170 -0.60 0.86 11.66
C GLY A 170 0.19 2.08 12.16
N PHE A 171 0.14 2.36 13.46
CA PHE A 171 0.93 3.42 14.09
C PHE A 171 2.44 3.13 13.98
N GLY A 172 2.85 1.88 14.19
CA GLY A 172 4.23 1.45 14.00
C GLY A 172 4.71 1.67 12.55
N MET A 173 3.87 1.35 11.56
CA MET A 173 4.15 1.62 10.14
C MET A 173 4.26 3.12 9.86
N PHE A 174 3.39 3.95 10.44
CA PHE A 174 3.42 5.41 10.31
C PHE A 174 4.70 5.99 10.91
N ALA A 175 5.00 5.66 12.14
CA ALA A 175 6.19 6.14 12.84
C ALA A 175 7.47 5.66 12.12
N GLY A 176 7.51 4.38 11.73
CA GLY A 176 8.63 3.79 10.99
C GLY A 176 8.89 4.46 9.64
N ASN A 177 7.83 4.87 8.92
CA ASN A 177 7.97 5.57 7.65
C ASN A 177 8.57 6.97 7.83
N ILE A 178 8.11 7.75 8.83
CA ILE A 178 8.64 9.09 9.12
C ILE A 178 10.10 8.99 9.58
N VAL A 179 10.37 8.11 10.55
CA VAL A 179 11.71 7.91 11.11
C VAL A 179 12.66 7.37 10.05
N GLY A 180 12.23 6.35 9.29
CA GLY A 180 13.01 5.76 8.21
C GLY A 180 13.33 6.75 7.09
N GLY A 181 12.35 7.58 6.68
CA GLY A 181 12.55 8.64 5.70
C GLY A 181 13.58 9.67 6.17
N HIS A 182 13.43 10.15 7.41
CA HIS A 182 14.38 11.12 7.98
C HIS A 182 15.82 10.58 8.06
N TYR A 183 15.97 9.32 8.48
CA TYR A 183 17.29 8.68 8.53
C TYR A 183 17.84 8.35 7.14
N ALA A 184 16.99 8.04 6.16
CA ALA A 184 17.41 7.81 4.78
C ALA A 184 18.01 9.07 4.13
N ASP A 185 17.46 10.26 4.47
CA ASP A 185 18.01 11.55 4.01
C ASP A 185 19.34 11.91 4.70
N ARG A 186 19.53 11.47 5.95
CA ARG A 186 20.71 11.79 6.77
C ARG A 186 21.84 10.77 6.62
N PHE A 187 21.53 9.51 6.41
CA PHE A 187 22.46 8.42 6.17
C PHE A 187 22.25 7.86 4.77
N SER A 188 23.14 6.97 4.30
CA SER A 188 22.88 6.34 3.00
C SER A 188 21.64 5.44 3.04
N PRO A 189 20.74 5.49 2.03
CA PRO A 189 19.54 4.67 1.97
C PRO A 189 19.81 3.17 2.17
N GLU A 190 20.94 2.67 1.67
CA GLU A 190 21.36 1.27 1.84
C GLU A 190 21.56 0.87 3.30
N LYS A 191 22.18 1.74 4.11
CA LYS A 191 22.41 1.47 5.54
C LYS A 191 21.09 1.42 6.30
N VAL A 192 20.18 2.33 5.99
CA VAL A 192 18.86 2.39 6.62
C VAL A 192 18.05 1.14 6.27
N VAL A 193 18.02 0.74 4.98
CA VAL A 193 17.33 -0.48 4.55
C VAL A 193 17.91 -1.73 5.23
N ARG A 194 19.24 -1.87 5.31
CA ARG A 194 19.87 -3.02 6.00
C ARG A 194 19.49 -3.06 7.49
N PHE A 195 19.52 -1.91 8.15
CA PHE A 195 19.15 -1.82 9.57
C PHE A 195 17.68 -2.14 9.80
N THR A 196 16.77 -1.56 9.01
CA THR A 196 15.31 -1.78 9.16
C THR A 196 14.91 -3.22 8.82
N LEU A 197 15.49 -3.82 7.78
CA LEU A 197 15.26 -5.24 7.47
C LEU A 197 15.81 -6.15 8.58
N GLY A 198 17.00 -5.87 9.09
CA GLY A 198 17.58 -6.63 10.20
C GLY A 198 16.72 -6.57 11.47
N THR A 199 16.26 -5.39 11.85
CA THR A 199 15.36 -5.23 13.02
C THR A 199 14.00 -5.90 12.79
N ALA A 200 13.45 -5.84 11.58
CA ALA A 200 12.21 -6.53 11.23
C ALA A 200 12.36 -8.06 11.33
N CYS A 201 13.46 -8.61 10.81
CA CYS A 201 13.75 -10.04 10.95
C CYS A 201 13.88 -10.46 12.41
N LEU A 202 14.60 -9.70 13.23
CA LEU A 202 14.74 -9.99 14.67
C LEU A 202 13.41 -9.92 15.40
N ALA A 203 12.58 -8.91 15.09
CA ALA A 203 11.26 -8.78 15.68
C ALA A 203 10.34 -9.96 15.31
N LEU A 204 10.37 -10.41 14.04
CA LEU A 204 9.57 -11.56 13.59
C LEU A 204 10.02 -12.85 14.27
N VAL A 205 11.34 -13.09 14.40
CA VAL A 205 11.87 -14.27 15.11
C VAL A 205 11.51 -14.21 16.60
N GLY A 206 11.43 -13.03 17.21
CA GLY A 206 11.06 -12.88 18.63
C GLY A 206 9.58 -13.10 18.93
N ILE A 207 8.72 -13.21 17.92
CA ILE A 207 7.27 -13.54 18.06
C ILE A 207 7.04 -15.04 18.18
N PHE A 208 7.95 -15.89 17.69
CA PHE A 208 7.91 -17.34 17.72
C PHE A 208 8.89 -17.93 18.73
#